data_4700422ae05dd471c5a0eb3f362ac7b9
#
_entry.id   4700422ae05dd471c5a0eb3f362ac7b9
#
_cell.length_a   1.000
_cell.length_b   1.000
_cell.length_c   1.000
_cell.angle_alpha   90.00
_cell.angle_beta   90.00
_cell.angle_gamma   90.00
#
_symmetry.space_group_name_H-M   'P 1'
#
loop_
_entity.id
_entity.type
_entity.pdbx_description
1 polymer ?
#
loop_
_entity_poly.entity_id
_entity_poly.type
_entity_poly.pdbx_seq_one_letter_code
_entity_poly.pdbx_strand_id
1 'polypeptide(L)'
;MNAEFIAMLDYLEREKGIKRDVLIEAVQNALTSATKKAVESGRELQCVIDPKSGEIRAVAKLIVAERVTNKHDEISLAKAREIKPDVQVGEEIEVEVTPKNFGRIAAQTAKQAMMQRIRQAEKEMIYDEFKDRAGEIVSGTVRRFERSDVIVDLGKFEATLPARERVQTEDYNIGDRIRAYVVAVENGIRGPEIILSRSHPNFVRRLFETEVAEINDKTVEIKGIAREAGFRTKIAVWSANEKVDPVGACVGMKGSRVKNIVRELNNEKVDIIRWSADLKEFALEALKPAKIKQVKLDEERKQILIKVDEDQLSLAIGKRGQNVRLTDRLTGWKTVIEKDETAAQQFEARVTQAAKQIATTLAIDEATANQLVKGGFLGVESLCEVDPQDIVDAIGIELDRATQIHTAAKTAMASAQ
;
A
#
# COMPACT_ATOMS: atom_id res chain seq x y z
N MET A 1 32.01 42.53 13.38
CA MET A 1 31.65 41.18 13.82
C MET A 1 30.36 41.17 14.64
N ASN A 2 30.30 41.94 15.74
CA ASN A 2 29.12 41.94 16.62
C ASN A 2 27.85 42.48 15.92
N ALA A 3 27.97 43.57 15.14
CA ALA A 3 26.83 44.13 14.40
C ALA A 3 26.29 43.21 13.31
N GLU A 4 27.16 42.48 12.59
CA GLU A 4 26.75 41.49 11.59
C GLU A 4 26.08 40.29 12.22
N PHE A 5 26.55 39.85 13.40
CA PHE A 5 25.95 38.76 14.16
C PHE A 5 24.52 39.12 14.62
N ILE A 6 24.34 40.33 15.18
CA ILE A 6 23.03 40.83 15.57
C ILE A 6 22.09 40.96 14.38
N ALA A 7 22.56 41.56 13.28
CA ALA A 7 21.76 41.70 12.06
C ALA A 7 21.31 40.34 11.51
N MET A 8 22.15 39.30 11.61
CA MET A 8 21.81 37.95 11.22
C MET A 8 20.78 37.31 12.15
N LEU A 9 20.87 37.52 13.48
CA LEU A 9 19.87 37.06 14.44
C LEU A 9 18.50 37.70 14.13
N ASP A 10 18.46 39.01 13.93
CA ASP A 10 17.23 39.74 13.61
C ASP A 10 16.62 39.32 12.27
N TYR A 11 17.45 39.06 11.26
CA TYR A 11 16.99 38.50 9.99
C TYR A 11 16.35 37.12 10.15
N LEU A 12 16.99 36.22 10.90
CA LEU A 12 16.48 34.87 11.12
C LEU A 12 15.19 34.84 11.95
N GLU A 13 15.06 35.72 12.91
CA GLU A 13 13.83 35.86 13.69
C GLU A 13 12.68 36.35 12.81
N ARG A 14 12.91 37.38 11.95
CA ARG A 14 11.87 37.95 11.09
C ARG A 14 11.50 37.05 9.91
N GLU A 15 12.49 36.54 9.19
CA GLU A 15 12.26 35.79 7.93
C GLU A 15 11.99 34.29 8.15
N LYS A 16 12.55 33.71 9.21
CA LYS A 16 12.45 32.27 9.48
C LYS A 16 11.65 31.92 10.73
N GLY A 17 11.22 32.94 11.52
CA GLY A 17 10.43 32.72 12.74
C GLY A 17 11.18 32.00 13.87
N ILE A 18 12.52 31.94 13.81
CA ILE A 18 13.34 31.26 14.81
C ILE A 18 13.61 32.25 15.95
N LYS A 19 13.17 31.92 17.16
CA LYS A 19 13.37 32.80 18.33
C LYS A 19 14.86 33.06 18.57
N ARG A 20 15.18 34.32 18.83
CA ARG A 20 16.54 34.81 19.08
C ARG A 20 17.26 34.03 20.18
N ASP A 21 16.57 33.73 21.28
CA ASP A 21 17.16 33.01 22.42
C ASP A 21 17.63 31.60 22.02
N VAL A 22 16.87 30.88 21.18
CA VAL A 22 17.24 29.55 20.68
C VAL A 22 18.49 29.59 19.79
N LEU A 23 18.64 30.65 19.01
CA LEU A 23 19.84 30.86 18.18
C LEU A 23 21.06 31.16 19.05
N ILE A 24 20.91 32.02 20.06
CA ILE A 24 21.98 32.36 21.00
C ILE A 24 22.44 31.14 21.76
N GLU A 25 21.52 30.35 22.30
CA GLU A 25 21.83 29.11 23.01
C GLU A 25 22.57 28.10 22.12
N ALA A 26 22.13 27.89 20.87
CA ALA A 26 22.80 27.02 19.91
C ALA A 26 24.23 27.46 19.63
N VAL A 27 24.45 28.77 19.47
CA VAL A 27 25.78 29.33 19.24
C VAL A 27 26.67 29.21 20.50
N GLN A 28 26.13 29.48 21.70
CA GLN A 28 26.84 29.33 22.98
C GLN A 28 27.32 27.88 23.17
N ASN A 29 26.44 26.89 22.92
CA ASN A 29 26.76 25.47 23.04
C ASN A 29 27.86 25.05 22.05
N ALA A 30 27.78 25.50 20.80
CA ALA A 30 28.77 25.24 19.78
C ALA A 30 30.12 25.86 20.11
N LEU A 31 30.13 27.10 20.57
CA LEU A 31 31.32 27.81 21.01
C LEU A 31 31.99 27.16 22.21
N THR A 32 31.20 26.77 23.23
CA THR A 32 31.65 26.04 24.39
C THR A 32 32.38 24.75 23.98
N SER A 33 31.76 23.98 23.06
CA SER A 33 32.34 22.75 22.52
C SER A 33 33.63 22.99 21.72
N ALA A 34 33.68 24.04 20.92
CA ALA A 34 34.87 24.41 20.14
C ALA A 34 36.02 24.91 21.04
N THR A 35 35.69 25.69 22.07
CA THR A 35 36.67 26.21 23.03
C THR A 35 37.27 25.10 23.89
N LYS A 36 36.47 24.13 24.33
CA LYS A 36 36.97 22.94 25.06
C LYS A 36 37.99 22.15 24.24
N LYS A 37 37.85 22.11 22.90
CA LYS A 37 38.80 21.44 22.01
C LYS A 37 40.06 22.27 21.72
N ALA A 38 39.95 23.61 21.73
CA ALA A 38 41.05 24.49 21.41
C ALA A 38 41.96 24.82 22.61
N VAL A 39 41.43 24.73 23.82
CA VAL A 39 42.16 24.96 25.08
C VAL A 39 42.43 23.59 25.71
N GLU A 40 43.65 23.12 25.63
CA GLU A 40 44.14 21.86 26.20
C GLU A 40 44.02 21.75 27.76
N SER A 41 43.38 22.69 28.40
CA SER A 41 43.20 22.72 29.84
C SER A 41 41.90 21.98 30.21
N GLY A 42 41.92 21.06 31.15
CA GLY A 42 40.79 20.38 31.73
C GLY A 42 39.78 21.29 32.45
N ARG A 43 39.70 22.58 32.07
CA ARG A 43 38.81 23.61 32.65
C ARG A 43 37.41 23.46 32.11
N GLU A 44 36.43 23.63 32.96
CA GLU A 44 35.03 23.76 32.53
C GLU A 44 34.79 25.18 32.00
N LEU A 45 34.84 25.32 30.66
CA LEU A 45 34.67 26.60 29.95
C LEU A 45 33.23 26.73 29.48
N GLN A 46 32.65 27.90 29.70
CA GLN A 46 31.35 28.32 29.19
C GLN A 46 31.50 29.56 28.31
N CYS A 47 30.84 29.54 27.15
CA CYS A 47 30.78 30.75 26.32
C CYS A 47 29.48 31.47 26.60
N VAL A 48 29.56 32.76 26.92
CA VAL A 48 28.42 33.65 27.18
C VAL A 48 28.34 34.67 26.05
N ILE A 49 27.14 34.88 25.52
CA ILE A 49 26.84 35.89 24.49
C ILE A 49 25.90 36.92 25.07
N ASP A 50 26.30 38.19 25.02
CA ASP A 50 25.36 39.26 25.36
C ASP A 50 24.33 39.44 24.24
N PRO A 51 23.05 39.29 24.54
CA PRO A 51 21.99 39.41 23.53
C PRO A 51 21.89 40.81 22.88
N LYS A 52 22.34 41.85 23.57
CA LYS A 52 22.23 43.25 23.09
C LYS A 52 23.41 43.69 22.28
N SER A 53 24.62 43.42 22.75
CA SER A 53 25.86 43.84 22.10
C SER A 53 26.41 42.81 21.13
N GLY A 54 25.98 41.56 21.20
CA GLY A 54 26.55 40.45 20.42
C GLY A 54 27.96 40.09 20.84
N GLU A 55 28.44 40.56 21.99
CA GLU A 55 29.79 40.30 22.49
C GLU A 55 29.88 38.87 23.00
N ILE A 56 30.93 38.16 22.59
CA ILE A 56 31.14 36.76 22.93
C ILE A 56 32.36 36.68 23.87
N ARG A 57 32.13 36.14 25.07
CA ARG A 57 33.14 35.95 26.09
C ARG A 57 33.23 34.49 26.49
N ALA A 58 34.47 34.03 26.77
CA ALA A 58 34.66 32.70 27.36
C ALA A 58 34.93 32.89 28.84
N VAL A 59 34.13 32.26 29.68
CA VAL A 59 34.24 32.28 31.13
C VAL A 59 34.52 30.88 31.68
N ALA A 60 35.39 30.83 32.70
CA ALA A 60 35.62 29.60 33.45
C ALA A 60 35.08 29.77 34.89
N LYS A 61 34.44 28.76 35.41
CA LYS A 61 34.06 28.68 36.81
C LYS A 61 35.23 28.15 37.60
N LEU A 62 35.77 28.98 38.50
CA LEU A 62 36.89 28.63 39.34
C LEU A 62 36.50 28.74 40.83
N ILE A 63 37.01 27.80 41.62
CA ILE A 63 36.81 27.79 43.06
C ILE A 63 37.88 28.65 43.71
N VAL A 64 37.52 29.53 44.62
CA VAL A 64 38.46 30.38 45.33
C VAL A 64 39.17 29.56 46.43
N ALA A 65 40.52 29.47 46.33
CA ALA A 65 41.32 28.75 47.29
C ALA A 65 42.40 29.67 47.91
N GLU A 66 42.75 29.43 49.17
CA GLU A 66 43.90 30.10 49.82
C GLU A 66 45.20 29.74 49.15
N ARG A 67 45.39 28.45 48.81
CA ARG A 67 46.52 27.92 48.04
C ARG A 67 46.01 27.18 46.83
N VAL A 68 46.40 27.63 45.65
CA VAL A 68 46.04 27.00 44.35
C VAL A 68 46.79 25.68 44.22
N THR A 69 46.10 24.59 44.32
CA THR A 69 46.60 23.23 44.11
C THR A 69 46.37 22.79 42.66
N ASN A 70 45.21 23.12 42.11
CA ASN A 70 44.88 22.86 40.73
C ASN A 70 44.65 24.20 39.98
N LYS A 71 45.59 24.56 39.13
CA LYS A 71 45.54 25.82 38.33
C LYS A 71 44.36 25.81 37.32
N HIS A 72 43.72 24.68 37.09
CA HIS A 72 42.62 24.56 36.14
C HIS A 72 41.25 24.87 36.77
N ASP A 73 41.07 24.55 38.05
CA ASP A 73 39.78 24.68 38.73
C ASP A 73 39.79 25.67 39.88
N GLU A 74 40.98 26.13 40.27
CA GLU A 74 41.15 27.01 41.43
C GLU A 74 41.78 28.36 41.08
N ILE A 75 41.35 29.40 41.79
CA ILE A 75 41.90 30.75 41.73
C ILE A 75 42.32 31.22 43.14
N SER A 76 43.45 31.92 43.26
CA SER A 76 43.86 32.43 44.54
C SER A 76 42.91 33.55 45.04
N LEU A 77 42.68 33.64 46.36
CA LEU A 77 41.81 34.61 46.99
C LEU A 77 42.22 36.07 46.61
N ALA A 78 43.53 36.35 46.46
CA ALA A 78 44.01 37.66 46.05
C ALA A 78 43.52 38.05 44.67
N LYS A 79 43.60 37.15 43.66
CA LYS A 79 43.11 37.39 42.32
C LYS A 79 41.60 37.35 42.22
N ALA A 80 40.95 36.58 43.05
CA ALA A 80 39.47 36.51 43.10
C ALA A 80 38.87 37.82 43.62
N ARG A 81 39.52 38.47 44.59
CA ARG A 81 39.12 39.81 45.15
C ARG A 81 39.30 40.95 44.16
N GLU A 82 40.20 40.83 43.17
CA GLU A 82 40.33 41.82 42.10
C GLU A 82 39.10 41.83 41.17
N ILE A 83 38.39 40.69 41.07
CA ILE A 83 37.20 40.52 40.24
C ILE A 83 35.91 40.79 41.07
N LYS A 84 35.88 40.22 42.28
CA LYS A 84 34.73 40.37 43.21
C LYS A 84 35.27 40.63 44.62
N PRO A 85 35.17 41.87 45.16
CA PRO A 85 35.84 42.25 46.43
C PRO A 85 35.36 41.41 47.64
N ASP A 86 34.09 40.99 47.65
CA ASP A 86 33.47 40.33 48.83
C ASP A 86 33.57 38.80 48.79
N VAL A 87 34.39 38.22 47.93
CA VAL A 87 34.48 36.77 47.73
C VAL A 87 35.16 36.06 48.89
N GLN A 88 34.64 34.89 49.28
CA GLN A 88 35.20 34.04 50.34
C GLN A 88 35.88 32.78 49.75
N VAL A 89 36.74 32.17 50.54
CA VAL A 89 37.36 30.89 50.18
C VAL A 89 36.33 29.79 50.08
N GLY A 90 36.32 29.05 49.02
CA GLY A 90 35.34 28.01 48.72
C GLY A 90 34.17 28.46 47.83
N GLU A 91 34.04 29.75 47.52
CA GLU A 91 33.07 30.26 46.58
C GLU A 91 33.50 30.00 45.11
N GLU A 92 32.52 29.77 44.22
CA GLU A 92 32.73 29.71 42.79
C GLU A 92 32.62 31.14 42.21
N ILE A 93 33.59 31.52 41.37
CA ILE A 93 33.58 32.76 40.63
C ILE A 93 33.77 32.52 39.11
N GLU A 94 33.08 33.31 38.33
CA GLU A 94 33.25 33.33 36.86
C GLU A 94 34.42 34.25 36.50
N VAL A 95 35.42 33.67 35.84
CA VAL A 95 36.61 34.43 35.41
C VAL A 95 36.68 34.41 33.88
N GLU A 96 36.87 35.58 33.27
CA GLU A 96 37.05 35.67 31.83
C GLU A 96 38.40 35.11 31.41
N VAL A 97 38.37 34.11 30.53
CA VAL A 97 39.57 33.40 30.03
C VAL A 97 39.63 33.42 28.50
N THR A 98 39.15 34.49 27.90
CA THR A 98 39.06 34.61 26.42
C THR A 98 40.44 34.50 25.75
N PRO A 99 40.75 33.48 24.95
CA PRO A 99 42.03 33.29 24.28
C PRO A 99 42.28 34.38 23.22
N LYS A 100 43.53 34.74 22.95
CA LYS A 100 43.91 35.80 22.00
C LYS A 100 43.38 35.58 20.57
N ASN A 101 43.20 34.34 20.13
CA ASN A 101 42.67 33.98 18.79
C ASN A 101 41.18 33.65 18.81
N PHE A 102 40.49 33.84 19.95
CA PHE A 102 39.12 33.46 20.15
C PHE A 102 38.15 34.10 19.15
N GLY A 103 38.35 35.36 18.79
CA GLY A 103 37.48 36.10 17.87
C GLY A 103 37.29 35.44 16.49
N ARG A 104 38.36 34.85 15.93
CA ARG A 104 38.28 34.14 14.64
C ARG A 104 37.54 32.79 14.78
N ILE A 105 37.88 32.01 15.81
CA ILE A 105 37.26 30.74 16.11
C ILE A 105 35.76 30.95 16.40
N ALA A 106 35.47 31.96 17.24
CA ALA A 106 34.09 32.29 17.59
C ALA A 106 33.25 32.71 16.37
N ALA A 107 33.77 33.55 15.47
CA ALA A 107 33.06 33.95 14.27
C ALA A 107 32.74 32.77 13.34
N GLN A 108 33.70 31.90 13.10
CA GLN A 108 33.52 30.73 12.24
C GLN A 108 32.55 29.70 12.85
N THR A 109 32.72 29.41 14.15
CA THR A 109 31.86 28.48 14.88
C THR A 109 30.41 28.99 14.98
N ALA A 110 30.25 30.30 15.30
CA ALA A 110 28.94 30.94 15.35
C ALA A 110 28.22 30.86 13.98
N LYS A 111 28.92 31.16 12.89
CA LYS A 111 28.37 31.04 11.54
C LYS A 111 27.94 29.58 11.24
N GLN A 112 28.77 28.60 11.58
CA GLN A 112 28.45 27.20 11.35
C GLN A 112 27.26 26.74 12.21
N ALA A 113 27.20 27.11 13.51
CA ALA A 113 26.12 26.79 14.41
C ALA A 113 24.78 27.39 13.95
N MET A 114 24.80 28.66 13.54
CA MET A 114 23.62 29.32 12.98
C MET A 114 23.14 28.63 11.70
N MET A 115 24.03 28.34 10.77
CA MET A 115 23.68 27.60 9.54
C MET A 115 23.11 26.22 9.82
N GLN A 116 23.65 25.54 10.84
CA GLN A 116 23.11 24.25 11.26
C GLN A 116 21.70 24.39 11.88
N ARG A 117 21.49 25.43 12.71
CA ARG A 117 20.17 25.68 13.32
C ARG A 117 19.13 26.10 12.30
N ILE A 118 19.51 26.90 11.30
CA ILE A 118 18.65 27.24 10.14
C ILE A 118 18.21 25.96 9.43
N ARG A 119 19.18 25.12 9.05
CA ARG A 119 18.85 23.84 8.39
C ARG A 119 17.94 22.96 9.24
N GLN A 120 18.14 22.96 10.56
CA GLN A 120 17.30 22.19 11.47
C GLN A 120 15.89 22.78 11.55
N ALA A 121 15.75 24.10 11.66
CA ALA A 121 14.45 24.76 11.66
C ALA A 121 13.70 24.60 10.33
N GLU A 122 14.41 24.71 9.19
CA GLU A 122 13.83 24.41 7.88
C GLU A 122 13.30 22.96 7.81
N LYS A 123 14.03 22.01 8.36
CA LYS A 123 13.60 20.62 8.44
C LYS A 123 12.36 20.43 9.34
N GLU A 124 12.33 21.09 10.50
CA GLU A 124 11.19 21.06 11.42
C GLU A 124 9.94 21.65 10.75
N MET A 125 10.09 22.78 10.02
CA MET A 125 9.00 23.37 9.24
C MET A 125 8.47 22.43 8.15
N ILE A 126 9.37 21.74 7.43
CA ILE A 126 8.98 20.74 6.42
C ILE A 126 8.17 19.62 7.07
N TYR A 127 8.68 19.09 8.17
CA TYR A 127 8.00 18.02 8.90
C TYR A 127 6.60 18.47 9.36
N ASP A 128 6.48 19.66 9.95
CA ASP A 128 5.21 20.20 10.43
C ASP A 128 4.22 20.48 9.27
N GLU A 129 4.68 20.95 8.12
CA GLU A 129 3.83 21.17 6.93
C GLU A 129 3.31 19.87 6.33
N PHE A 130 4.11 18.79 6.37
CA PHE A 130 3.76 17.54 5.68
C PHE A 130 3.28 16.41 6.60
N LYS A 131 3.51 16.46 7.92
CA LYS A 131 3.07 15.39 8.85
C LYS A 131 1.57 15.10 8.76
N ASP A 132 0.77 16.16 8.59
CA ASP A 132 -0.68 16.07 8.50
C ASP A 132 -1.17 15.71 7.09
N ARG A 133 -0.28 15.70 6.10
CA ARG A 133 -0.56 15.30 4.71
C ARG A 133 -0.27 13.83 4.42
N ALA A 134 0.18 13.08 5.42
CA ALA A 134 0.24 11.63 5.31
C ALA A 134 -1.16 11.08 4.98
N GLY A 135 -1.24 10.23 3.98
CA GLY A 135 -2.53 9.74 3.49
C GLY A 135 -3.17 10.55 2.37
N GLU A 136 -2.57 11.64 1.91
CA GLU A 136 -3.05 12.44 0.78
C GLU A 136 -2.35 12.09 -0.54
N ILE A 137 -2.94 12.55 -1.65
CA ILE A 137 -2.27 12.54 -2.95
C ILE A 137 -1.59 13.89 -3.18
N VAL A 138 -0.30 13.82 -3.52
CA VAL A 138 0.49 14.97 -3.94
C VAL A 138 0.87 14.86 -5.41
N SER A 139 1.07 16.01 -6.06
CA SER A 139 1.57 16.10 -7.43
C SER A 139 2.98 16.67 -7.41
N GLY A 140 3.88 16.08 -8.17
CA GLY A 140 5.25 16.54 -8.27
C GLY A 140 5.87 16.19 -9.62
N THR A 141 7.10 16.66 -9.83
CA THR A 141 7.88 16.40 -11.05
C THR A 141 9.06 15.50 -10.72
N VAL A 142 9.29 14.47 -11.52
CA VAL A 142 10.46 13.60 -11.39
C VAL A 142 11.72 14.43 -11.66
N ARG A 143 12.59 14.54 -10.66
CA ARG A 143 13.80 15.38 -10.75
C ARG A 143 15.05 14.59 -11.10
N ARG A 144 15.25 13.47 -10.43
CA ARG A 144 16.41 12.59 -10.62
C ARG A 144 16.16 11.21 -10.04
N PHE A 145 17.10 10.32 -10.33
CA PHE A 145 17.17 9.00 -9.70
C PHE A 145 18.33 8.98 -8.69
N GLU A 146 18.06 8.45 -7.51
CA GLU A 146 19.10 8.14 -6.53
C GLU A 146 19.14 6.63 -6.31
N ARG A 147 20.15 5.97 -6.89
CA ARG A 147 20.21 4.49 -6.99
C ARG A 147 18.99 3.94 -7.72
N SER A 148 18.07 3.29 -6.98
CA SER A 148 16.82 2.74 -7.53
C SER A 148 15.59 3.57 -7.17
N ASP A 149 15.73 4.62 -6.38
CA ASP A 149 14.63 5.45 -5.91
C ASP A 149 14.44 6.67 -6.83
N VAL A 150 13.20 7.10 -6.98
CA VAL A 150 12.87 8.30 -7.77
C VAL A 150 12.69 9.48 -6.82
N ILE A 151 13.42 10.56 -7.07
CA ILE A 151 13.26 11.80 -6.32
C ILE A 151 12.30 12.71 -7.08
N VAL A 152 11.24 13.10 -6.38
CA VAL A 152 10.13 13.90 -6.90
C VAL A 152 10.15 15.27 -6.26
N ASP A 153 10.16 16.31 -7.07
CA ASP A 153 10.09 17.69 -6.64
C ASP A 153 8.60 18.08 -6.44
N LEU A 154 8.24 18.42 -5.22
CA LEU A 154 6.90 18.89 -4.84
C LEU A 154 6.79 20.43 -4.87
N GLY A 155 7.80 21.14 -5.41
CA GLY A 155 7.92 22.59 -5.51
C GLY A 155 8.81 23.18 -4.43
N LYS A 156 8.46 23.05 -3.15
CA LYS A 156 9.30 23.53 -2.04
C LYS A 156 10.25 22.44 -1.53
N PHE A 157 9.88 21.19 -1.66
CA PHE A 157 10.57 20.05 -1.05
C PHE A 157 10.65 18.88 -2.02
N GLU A 158 11.66 18.04 -1.79
CA GLU A 158 11.82 16.79 -2.49
C GLU A 158 11.21 15.65 -1.68
N ALA A 159 10.56 14.72 -2.37
CA ALA A 159 10.02 13.49 -1.81
C ALA A 159 10.66 12.29 -2.49
N THR A 160 10.71 11.17 -1.79
CA THR A 160 11.28 9.92 -2.28
C THR A 160 10.16 8.95 -2.66
N LEU A 161 10.19 8.43 -3.88
CA LEU A 161 9.40 7.29 -4.32
C LEU A 161 10.32 6.07 -4.39
N PRO A 162 10.37 5.24 -3.33
CA PRO A 162 11.27 4.09 -3.25
C PRO A 162 10.94 3.04 -4.32
N ALA A 163 11.94 2.25 -4.72
CA ALA A 163 11.76 1.20 -5.72
C ALA A 163 10.62 0.22 -5.40
N ARG A 164 10.43 -0.12 -4.12
CA ARG A 164 9.36 -1.00 -3.63
C ARG A 164 7.95 -0.41 -3.74
N GLU A 165 7.86 0.93 -3.80
CA GLU A 165 6.60 1.69 -3.86
C GLU A 165 6.26 2.14 -5.28
N ARG A 166 7.12 1.82 -6.25
CA ARG A 166 6.85 2.06 -7.68
C ARG A 166 5.96 0.98 -8.25
N VAL A 167 5.30 1.29 -9.34
CA VAL A 167 4.56 0.33 -10.16
C VAL A 167 5.49 -0.18 -11.26
N GLN A 168 5.67 -1.48 -11.38
CA GLN A 168 6.63 -2.09 -12.32
C GLN A 168 6.30 -1.85 -13.79
N THR A 169 5.04 -1.57 -14.09
CA THR A 169 4.53 -1.32 -15.46
C THR A 169 4.57 0.15 -15.84
N GLU A 170 5.03 1.02 -14.94
CA GLU A 170 5.14 2.45 -15.17
C GLU A 170 6.60 2.84 -15.44
N ASP A 171 6.79 3.69 -16.44
CA ASP A 171 8.07 4.33 -16.71
C ASP A 171 8.09 5.71 -16.03
N TYR A 172 9.22 6.04 -15.44
CA TYR A 172 9.43 7.33 -14.78
C TYR A 172 10.59 8.03 -15.47
N ASN A 173 10.32 9.15 -16.16
CA ASN A 173 11.36 9.94 -16.82
C ASN A 173 11.57 11.27 -16.08
N ILE A 174 12.80 11.78 -16.14
CA ILE A 174 13.10 13.11 -15.58
C ILE A 174 12.26 14.17 -16.31
N GLY A 175 11.56 14.99 -15.54
CA GLY A 175 10.62 15.99 -16.06
C GLY A 175 9.16 15.53 -16.10
N ASP A 176 8.88 14.25 -15.95
CA ASP A 176 7.49 13.73 -15.90
C ASP A 176 6.77 14.26 -14.66
N ARG A 177 5.54 14.70 -14.85
CA ARG A 177 4.67 15.08 -13.75
C ARG A 177 3.88 13.86 -13.29
N ILE A 178 4.03 13.49 -12.02
CA ILE A 178 3.37 12.35 -11.42
C ILE A 178 2.52 12.74 -10.22
N ARG A 179 1.47 11.97 -9.97
CA ARG A 179 0.69 12.01 -8.73
C ARG A 179 1.07 10.78 -7.90
N ALA A 180 1.23 10.95 -6.60
CA ALA A 180 1.57 9.85 -5.71
C ALA A 180 0.91 10.04 -4.35
N TYR A 181 0.71 8.93 -3.65
CA TYR A 181 0.17 8.86 -2.30
C TYR A 181 1.31 9.07 -1.30
N VAL A 182 1.12 9.92 -0.30
CA VAL A 182 2.06 10.10 0.80
C VAL A 182 1.85 8.98 1.81
N VAL A 183 2.78 8.05 1.85
CA VAL A 183 2.72 6.90 2.78
C VAL A 183 3.06 7.33 4.20
N ALA A 184 4.15 8.06 4.34
CA ALA A 184 4.67 8.52 5.61
C ALA A 184 5.53 9.77 5.44
N VAL A 185 5.65 10.52 6.53
CA VAL A 185 6.64 11.59 6.68
C VAL A 185 7.49 11.22 7.89
N GLU A 186 8.72 10.79 7.65
CA GLU A 186 9.62 10.28 8.67
C GLU A 186 10.71 11.30 8.99
N ASN A 187 11.14 11.36 10.26
CA ASN A 187 12.28 12.19 10.66
C ASN A 187 13.56 11.36 10.56
N GLY A 188 14.21 11.39 9.39
CA GLY A 188 15.48 10.73 9.15
C GLY A 188 16.67 11.50 9.70
N ILE A 189 17.84 10.86 9.75
CA ILE A 189 19.12 11.45 10.20
C ILE A 189 19.48 12.72 9.39
N ARG A 190 19.10 12.74 8.11
CA ARG A 190 19.37 13.86 7.19
C ARG A 190 18.26 14.92 7.18
N GLY A 191 17.15 14.68 7.87
CA GLY A 191 15.96 15.54 7.92
C GLY A 191 14.68 14.77 7.60
N PRO A 192 13.54 15.46 7.49
CA PRO A 192 12.27 14.84 7.13
C PRO A 192 12.36 14.23 5.74
N GLU A 193 11.90 13.01 5.63
CA GLU A 193 11.81 12.25 4.40
C GLU A 193 10.33 11.99 4.10
N ILE A 194 9.85 12.51 2.97
CA ILE A 194 8.48 12.30 2.51
C ILE A 194 8.50 11.06 1.62
N ILE A 195 7.86 9.99 2.09
CA ILE A 195 7.81 8.72 1.36
C ILE A 195 6.53 8.67 0.52
N LEU A 196 6.71 8.53 -0.78
CA LEU A 196 5.65 8.42 -1.76
C LEU A 196 5.42 6.97 -2.19
N SER A 197 4.19 6.67 -2.61
CA SER A 197 3.82 5.40 -3.22
C SER A 197 2.84 5.58 -4.38
N ARG A 198 3.05 4.80 -5.44
CA ARG A 198 2.07 4.59 -6.50
C ARG A 198 1.51 3.16 -6.47
N SER A 199 2.15 2.25 -5.73
CA SER A 199 1.72 0.85 -5.58
C SER A 199 0.71 0.64 -4.45
N HIS A 200 0.63 1.54 -3.47
CA HIS A 200 -0.21 1.41 -2.28
C HIS A 200 -1.71 1.38 -2.63
N PRO A 201 -2.53 0.48 -2.04
CA PRO A 201 -3.98 0.42 -2.31
C PRO A 201 -4.72 1.72 -2.00
N ASN A 202 -4.31 2.46 -0.98
CA ASN A 202 -4.92 3.74 -0.63
C ASN A 202 -4.71 4.83 -1.68
N PHE A 203 -3.73 4.69 -2.59
CA PHE A 203 -3.63 5.58 -3.75
C PHE A 203 -4.90 5.50 -4.59
N VAL A 204 -5.38 4.28 -4.88
CA VAL A 204 -6.64 4.08 -5.61
C VAL A 204 -7.83 4.60 -4.81
N ARG A 205 -7.88 4.34 -3.48
CA ARG A 205 -8.93 4.89 -2.61
C ARG A 205 -9.05 6.40 -2.73
N ARG A 206 -7.94 7.11 -2.61
CA ARG A 206 -7.90 8.58 -2.70
C ARG A 206 -8.25 9.11 -4.09
N LEU A 207 -7.90 8.38 -5.16
CA LEU A 207 -8.34 8.73 -6.51
C LEU A 207 -9.86 8.65 -6.62
N PHE A 208 -10.49 7.61 -6.08
CA PHE A 208 -11.96 7.50 -6.05
C PHE A 208 -12.60 8.59 -5.18
N GLU A 209 -12.04 8.91 -4.01
CA GLU A 209 -12.53 10.01 -3.17
C GLU A 209 -12.46 11.38 -3.87
N THR A 210 -11.48 11.57 -4.76
CA THR A 210 -11.34 12.81 -5.54
C THR A 210 -12.30 12.87 -6.72
N GLU A 211 -12.52 11.74 -7.43
CA GLU A 211 -13.30 11.69 -8.67
C GLU A 211 -14.81 11.47 -8.42
N VAL A 212 -15.18 10.87 -7.28
CA VAL A 212 -16.55 10.45 -6.96
C VAL A 212 -17.07 11.25 -5.76
N ALA A 213 -17.92 12.22 -6.02
CA ALA A 213 -18.47 13.09 -4.97
C ALA A 213 -19.24 12.29 -3.92
N GLU A 214 -19.95 11.23 -4.33
CA GLU A 214 -20.73 10.36 -3.45
C GLU A 214 -19.86 9.54 -2.48
N ILE A 215 -18.57 9.37 -2.77
CA ILE A 215 -17.59 8.78 -1.84
C ILE A 215 -17.07 9.86 -0.89
N ASN A 216 -16.83 11.05 -1.40
CA ASN A 216 -16.33 12.16 -0.60
C ASN A 216 -17.36 12.60 0.47
N ASP A 217 -18.63 12.63 0.14
CA ASP A 217 -19.73 12.95 1.07
C ASP A 217 -20.21 11.75 1.92
N LYS A 218 -19.56 10.59 1.76
CA LYS A 218 -19.83 9.32 2.47
C LYS A 218 -21.21 8.70 2.18
N THR A 219 -21.89 9.12 1.14
CA THR A 219 -23.11 8.46 0.63
C THR A 219 -22.78 7.07 0.09
N VAL A 220 -21.60 6.92 -0.54
CA VAL A 220 -21.02 5.66 -0.96
C VAL A 220 -19.74 5.40 -0.15
N GLU A 221 -19.61 4.19 0.37
CA GLU A 221 -18.44 3.78 1.15
C GLU A 221 -17.62 2.74 0.40
N ILE A 222 -16.28 2.85 0.49
CA ILE A 222 -15.35 1.82 0.03
C ILE A 222 -15.12 0.83 1.17
N LYS A 223 -15.70 -0.36 1.07
CA LYS A 223 -15.58 -1.42 2.08
C LYS A 223 -14.29 -2.23 1.96
N GLY A 224 -13.71 -2.34 0.76
CA GLY A 224 -12.47 -3.07 0.55
C GLY A 224 -11.80 -2.72 -0.76
N ILE A 225 -10.47 -2.90 -0.80
CA ILE A 225 -9.66 -2.77 -2.02
C ILE A 225 -8.65 -3.91 -2.04
N ALA A 226 -8.61 -4.63 -3.15
CA ALA A 226 -7.58 -5.60 -3.46
C ALA A 226 -6.86 -5.17 -4.74
N ARG A 227 -5.54 -4.98 -4.67
CA ARG A 227 -4.74 -4.42 -5.77
C ARG A 227 -3.53 -5.28 -6.09
N GLU A 228 -3.30 -5.51 -7.36
CA GLU A 228 -2.02 -5.89 -7.96
C GLU A 228 -1.58 -4.71 -8.84
N ALA A 229 -0.74 -3.85 -8.27
CA ALA A 229 -0.36 -2.58 -8.87
C ALA A 229 0.20 -2.74 -10.29
N GLY A 230 -0.31 -1.91 -11.21
CA GLY A 230 0.02 -1.96 -12.64
C GLY A 230 -0.75 -3.01 -13.45
N PHE A 231 -1.51 -3.90 -12.80
CA PHE A 231 -2.25 -4.95 -13.50
C PHE A 231 -3.75 -4.84 -13.30
N ARG A 232 -4.23 -4.99 -12.07
CA ARG A 232 -5.66 -4.98 -11.78
C ARG A 232 -5.95 -4.62 -10.33
N THR A 233 -7.02 -3.84 -10.14
CA THR A 233 -7.59 -3.50 -8.83
C THR A 233 -9.06 -3.90 -8.77
N LYS A 234 -9.49 -4.49 -7.65
CA LYS A 234 -10.89 -4.69 -7.31
C LYS A 234 -11.24 -3.78 -6.14
N ILE A 235 -12.32 -3.02 -6.29
CA ILE A 235 -12.83 -2.11 -5.25
C ILE A 235 -14.27 -2.50 -4.90
N ALA A 236 -14.52 -2.77 -3.62
CA ALA A 236 -15.84 -3.09 -3.11
C ALA A 236 -16.50 -1.82 -2.54
N VAL A 237 -17.65 -1.47 -3.09
CA VAL A 237 -18.40 -0.27 -2.75
C VAL A 237 -19.80 -0.61 -2.25
N TRP A 238 -20.29 0.20 -1.32
CA TRP A 238 -21.58 0.02 -0.68
C TRP A 238 -22.23 1.38 -0.37
N SER A 239 -23.55 1.41 -0.30
CA SER A 239 -24.30 2.58 0.15
C SER A 239 -25.36 2.16 1.15
N ALA A 240 -25.51 2.95 2.22
CA ALA A 240 -26.63 2.81 3.16
C ALA A 240 -27.95 3.29 2.56
N ASN A 241 -27.90 4.14 1.54
CA ASN A 241 -29.08 4.67 0.85
C ASN A 241 -29.45 3.76 -0.32
N GLU A 242 -30.56 3.05 -0.21
CA GLU A 242 -31.07 2.13 -1.24
C GLU A 242 -31.36 2.82 -2.60
N LYS A 243 -31.58 4.14 -2.58
CA LYS A 243 -31.84 4.92 -3.80
C LYS A 243 -30.57 5.23 -4.60
N VAL A 244 -29.39 5.00 -4.01
CA VAL A 244 -28.10 5.28 -4.62
C VAL A 244 -27.45 3.96 -5.07
N ASP A 245 -27.23 3.83 -6.38
CA ASP A 245 -26.42 2.72 -6.90
C ASP A 245 -24.92 3.02 -6.68
N PRO A 246 -24.24 2.33 -5.75
CA PRO A 246 -22.84 2.62 -5.44
C PRO A 246 -21.90 2.30 -6.60
N VAL A 247 -22.22 1.31 -7.42
CA VAL A 247 -21.41 0.94 -8.58
C VAL A 247 -21.57 1.98 -9.69
N GLY A 248 -22.83 2.35 -10.00
CA GLY A 248 -23.13 3.36 -10.99
C GLY A 248 -22.51 4.72 -10.68
N ALA A 249 -22.53 5.15 -9.41
CA ALA A 249 -21.90 6.39 -8.95
C ALA A 249 -20.39 6.39 -9.21
N CYS A 250 -19.70 5.28 -8.93
CA CYS A 250 -18.26 5.13 -9.15
C CYS A 250 -17.89 5.04 -10.64
N VAL A 251 -18.72 4.39 -11.45
CA VAL A 251 -18.49 4.27 -12.90
C VAL A 251 -18.68 5.62 -13.61
N GLY A 252 -19.72 6.34 -13.22
CA GLY A 252 -20.12 7.61 -13.84
C GLY A 252 -20.72 7.46 -15.23
N MET A 253 -21.18 8.55 -15.81
CA MET A 253 -21.81 8.55 -17.14
C MET A 253 -20.85 8.00 -18.21
N LYS A 254 -21.28 6.95 -18.91
CA LYS A 254 -20.48 6.25 -19.94
C LYS A 254 -19.07 5.84 -19.46
N GLY A 255 -18.91 5.64 -18.15
CA GLY A 255 -17.64 5.24 -17.53
C GLY A 255 -16.62 6.37 -17.42
N SER A 256 -17.04 7.63 -17.46
CA SER A 256 -16.11 8.78 -17.45
C SER A 256 -15.22 8.82 -16.21
N ARG A 257 -15.79 8.62 -15.01
CA ARG A 257 -15.07 8.68 -13.74
C ARG A 257 -14.02 7.55 -13.65
N VAL A 258 -14.44 6.30 -13.89
CA VAL A 258 -13.50 5.16 -13.85
C VAL A 258 -12.42 5.26 -14.93
N LYS A 259 -12.72 5.82 -16.12
CA LYS A 259 -11.73 6.03 -17.16
C LYS A 259 -10.66 7.03 -16.77
N ASN A 260 -11.01 8.10 -16.03
CA ASN A 260 -10.03 9.06 -15.51
C ASN A 260 -9.08 8.38 -14.51
N ILE A 261 -9.63 7.57 -13.62
CA ILE A 261 -8.84 6.80 -12.64
C ILE A 261 -7.93 5.79 -13.34
N VAL A 262 -8.45 5.02 -14.30
CA VAL A 262 -7.66 4.05 -15.09
C VAL A 262 -6.51 4.73 -15.84
N ARG A 263 -6.76 5.94 -16.39
CA ARG A 263 -5.71 6.74 -17.06
C ARG A 263 -4.62 7.16 -16.08
N GLU A 264 -5.00 7.63 -14.90
CA GLU A 264 -4.04 7.99 -13.84
C GLU A 264 -3.20 6.79 -13.38
N LEU A 265 -3.79 5.60 -13.36
CA LEU A 265 -3.15 4.34 -13.00
C LEU A 265 -2.40 3.66 -14.17
N ASN A 266 -2.09 4.40 -15.24
CA ASN A 266 -1.38 3.89 -16.41
C ASN A 266 -2.02 2.62 -17.02
N ASN A 267 -3.35 2.67 -17.24
CA ASN A 267 -4.17 1.59 -17.79
C ASN A 267 -4.30 0.33 -16.90
N GLU A 268 -4.04 0.43 -15.61
CA GLU A 268 -4.40 -0.62 -14.64
C GLU A 268 -5.92 -0.86 -14.68
N LYS A 269 -6.34 -2.13 -14.82
CA LYS A 269 -7.76 -2.49 -14.86
C LYS A 269 -8.40 -2.29 -13.49
N VAL A 270 -9.55 -1.63 -13.44
CA VAL A 270 -10.30 -1.39 -12.21
C VAL A 270 -11.68 -2.01 -12.30
N ASP A 271 -11.95 -2.97 -11.42
CA ASP A 271 -13.27 -3.60 -11.27
C ASP A 271 -13.96 -3.01 -10.06
N ILE A 272 -15.14 -2.44 -10.28
CA ILE A 272 -15.99 -1.90 -9.23
C ILE A 272 -17.06 -2.94 -8.90
N ILE A 273 -17.11 -3.36 -7.64
CA ILE A 273 -17.88 -4.50 -7.15
C ILE A 273 -18.83 -4.01 -6.07
N ARG A 274 -20.10 -4.43 -6.15
CA ARG A 274 -21.04 -4.19 -5.06
C ARG A 274 -20.65 -5.05 -3.87
N TRP A 275 -20.43 -4.41 -2.74
CA TRP A 275 -20.20 -5.13 -1.48
C TRP A 275 -21.53 -5.67 -0.93
N SER A 276 -21.52 -6.90 -0.42
CA SER A 276 -22.63 -7.50 0.32
C SER A 276 -22.12 -8.07 1.64
N ALA A 277 -22.96 -8.02 2.68
CA ALA A 277 -22.69 -8.69 3.94
C ALA A 277 -22.78 -10.22 3.81
N ASP A 278 -23.56 -10.72 2.84
CA ASP A 278 -23.54 -12.14 2.48
C ASP A 278 -22.29 -12.44 1.63
N LEU A 279 -21.43 -13.27 2.23
CA LEU A 279 -20.16 -13.65 1.61
C LEU A 279 -20.35 -14.41 0.28
N LYS A 280 -21.46 -15.16 0.13
CA LYS A 280 -21.76 -15.86 -1.14
C LYS A 280 -22.04 -14.86 -2.25
N GLU A 281 -22.93 -13.90 -1.99
CA GLU A 281 -23.24 -12.85 -2.96
C GLU A 281 -22.00 -12.01 -3.29
N PHE A 282 -21.23 -11.65 -2.26
CA PHE A 282 -20.01 -10.86 -2.44
C PHE A 282 -18.97 -11.61 -3.29
N ALA A 283 -18.79 -12.91 -3.08
CA ALA A 283 -17.88 -13.73 -3.89
C ALA A 283 -18.35 -13.84 -5.35
N LEU A 284 -19.67 -13.98 -5.58
CA LEU A 284 -20.27 -13.97 -6.92
C LEU A 284 -19.96 -12.67 -7.67
N GLU A 285 -20.20 -11.54 -7.00
CA GLU A 285 -19.90 -10.23 -7.57
C GLU A 285 -18.40 -10.04 -7.82
N ALA A 286 -17.56 -10.51 -6.90
CA ALA A 286 -16.11 -10.38 -7.00
C ALA A 286 -15.48 -11.17 -8.15
N LEU A 287 -16.12 -12.29 -8.56
CA LEU A 287 -15.61 -13.14 -9.64
C LEU A 287 -16.14 -12.80 -11.03
N LYS A 288 -17.07 -11.84 -11.13
CA LYS A 288 -17.52 -11.36 -12.45
C LYS A 288 -16.30 -10.97 -13.32
N PRO A 289 -16.34 -11.21 -14.65
CA PRO A 289 -17.51 -11.62 -15.45
C PRO A 289 -17.75 -13.12 -15.56
N ALA A 290 -17.05 -13.99 -14.80
CA ALA A 290 -17.27 -15.43 -14.83
C ALA A 290 -18.67 -15.78 -14.33
N LYS A 291 -19.34 -16.72 -15.04
CA LYS A 291 -20.63 -17.27 -14.63
C LYS A 291 -20.41 -18.43 -13.67
N ILE A 292 -20.96 -18.30 -12.48
CA ILE A 292 -20.79 -19.27 -11.40
C ILE A 292 -22.09 -20.06 -11.23
N LYS A 293 -22.00 -21.38 -11.15
CA LYS A 293 -23.14 -22.27 -10.93
C LYS A 293 -23.49 -22.43 -9.46
N GLN A 294 -22.48 -22.65 -8.63
CA GLN A 294 -22.67 -22.93 -7.22
C GLN A 294 -21.57 -22.31 -6.37
N VAL A 295 -21.97 -21.76 -5.22
CA VAL A 295 -21.06 -21.29 -4.17
C VAL A 295 -21.40 -22.01 -2.87
N LYS A 296 -20.39 -22.62 -2.24
CA LYS A 296 -20.46 -23.21 -0.90
C LYS A 296 -19.43 -22.56 -0.01
N LEU A 297 -19.77 -22.31 1.25
CA LEU A 297 -18.84 -21.82 2.26
C LEU A 297 -18.42 -22.96 3.15
N ASP A 298 -17.11 -23.08 3.38
CA ASP A 298 -16.51 -23.94 4.40
C ASP A 298 -15.98 -23.01 5.49
N GLU A 299 -16.76 -22.86 6.55
CA GLU A 299 -16.47 -21.95 7.67
C GLU A 299 -15.26 -22.42 8.49
N GLU A 300 -15.07 -23.76 8.62
CA GLU A 300 -13.96 -24.32 9.39
C GLU A 300 -12.61 -23.98 8.75
N ARG A 301 -12.53 -24.07 7.42
CA ARG A 301 -11.31 -23.81 6.65
C ARG A 301 -11.23 -22.38 6.11
N LYS A 302 -12.27 -21.57 6.31
CA LYS A 302 -12.44 -20.23 5.69
C LYS A 302 -12.23 -20.30 4.18
N GLN A 303 -12.93 -21.22 3.52
CA GLN A 303 -12.84 -21.42 2.08
C GLN A 303 -14.18 -21.16 1.39
N ILE A 304 -14.10 -20.58 0.20
CA ILE A 304 -15.22 -20.40 -0.70
C ILE A 304 -15.04 -21.42 -1.82
N LEU A 305 -15.87 -22.45 -1.83
CA LEU A 305 -15.87 -23.48 -2.87
C LEU A 305 -16.82 -23.07 -3.98
N ILE A 306 -16.29 -22.96 -5.19
CA ILE A 306 -17.01 -22.43 -6.36
C ILE A 306 -16.99 -23.47 -7.46
N LYS A 307 -18.16 -23.81 -7.96
CA LYS A 307 -18.32 -24.67 -9.14
C LYS A 307 -18.70 -23.85 -10.36
N VAL A 308 -17.97 -24.07 -11.43
CA VAL A 308 -18.16 -23.39 -12.72
C VAL A 308 -18.17 -24.40 -13.87
N ASP A 309 -18.75 -24.00 -14.99
CA ASP A 309 -18.62 -24.75 -16.24
C ASP A 309 -17.17 -24.71 -16.76
N GLU A 310 -16.80 -25.67 -17.57
CA GLU A 310 -15.44 -25.80 -18.12
C GLU A 310 -15.01 -24.57 -18.93
N ASP A 311 -15.92 -23.99 -19.71
CA ASP A 311 -15.69 -22.78 -20.47
C ASP A 311 -15.47 -21.53 -19.60
N GLN A 312 -16.02 -21.51 -18.36
CA GLN A 312 -15.89 -20.42 -17.40
C GLN A 312 -14.67 -20.54 -16.48
N LEU A 313 -14.04 -21.73 -16.41
CA LEU A 313 -12.96 -22.03 -15.48
C LEU A 313 -11.77 -21.06 -15.63
N SER A 314 -11.31 -20.88 -16.86
CA SER A 314 -10.19 -19.98 -17.16
C SER A 314 -10.52 -18.51 -16.83
N LEU A 315 -11.77 -18.10 -17.01
CA LEU A 315 -12.21 -16.74 -16.73
C LEU A 315 -12.34 -16.50 -15.21
N ALA A 316 -12.88 -17.49 -14.48
CA ALA A 316 -13.01 -17.45 -13.03
C ALA A 316 -11.65 -17.41 -12.33
N ILE A 317 -10.69 -18.21 -12.77
CA ILE A 317 -9.32 -18.23 -12.24
C ILE A 317 -8.59 -16.93 -12.64
N GLY A 318 -8.75 -16.50 -13.87
CA GLY A 318 -8.05 -15.36 -14.45
C GLY A 318 -6.59 -15.65 -14.80
N LYS A 319 -5.96 -14.72 -15.52
CA LYS A 319 -4.56 -14.87 -15.95
C LYS A 319 -3.64 -15.07 -14.75
N ARG A 320 -2.92 -16.19 -14.71
CA ARG A 320 -2.03 -16.58 -13.58
C ARG A 320 -2.73 -16.58 -12.21
N GLY A 321 -4.01 -16.88 -12.15
CA GLY A 321 -4.76 -16.89 -10.89
C GLY A 321 -5.07 -15.50 -10.30
N GLN A 322 -4.95 -14.44 -11.06
CA GLN A 322 -5.13 -13.06 -10.59
C GLN A 322 -6.53 -12.79 -10.05
N ASN A 323 -7.57 -13.31 -10.73
CA ASN A 323 -8.95 -13.08 -10.30
C ASN A 323 -9.23 -13.71 -8.94
N VAL A 324 -8.74 -14.93 -8.72
CA VAL A 324 -8.84 -15.65 -7.43
C VAL A 324 -8.07 -14.90 -6.34
N ARG A 325 -6.78 -14.58 -6.55
CA ARG A 325 -5.98 -13.88 -5.54
C ARG A 325 -6.56 -12.54 -5.12
N LEU A 326 -7.10 -11.76 -6.06
CA LEU A 326 -7.74 -10.49 -5.74
C LEU A 326 -9.04 -10.70 -4.98
N THR A 327 -9.81 -11.73 -5.32
CA THR A 327 -11.02 -12.09 -4.59
C THR A 327 -10.68 -12.57 -3.17
N ASP A 328 -9.66 -13.40 -3.00
CA ASP A 328 -9.19 -13.83 -1.68
C ASP A 328 -8.80 -12.65 -0.78
N ARG A 329 -8.04 -11.69 -1.32
CA ARG A 329 -7.68 -10.48 -0.58
C ARG A 329 -8.87 -9.58 -0.24
N LEU A 330 -9.86 -9.55 -1.11
CA LEU A 330 -11.04 -8.69 -0.94
C LEU A 330 -12.02 -9.29 0.07
N THR A 331 -12.22 -10.61 0.04
CA THR A 331 -13.14 -11.34 0.91
C THR A 331 -12.51 -11.77 2.23
N GLY A 332 -11.19 -11.89 2.28
CA GLY A 332 -10.44 -12.46 3.41
C GLY A 332 -10.56 -13.98 3.53
N TRP A 333 -11.16 -14.65 2.53
CA TRP A 333 -11.35 -16.10 2.47
C TRP A 333 -10.63 -16.66 1.25
N LYS A 334 -10.19 -17.91 1.34
CA LYS A 334 -9.52 -18.60 0.23
C LYS A 334 -10.55 -19.16 -0.75
N THR A 335 -10.49 -18.74 -2.00
CA THR A 335 -11.38 -19.20 -3.07
C THR A 335 -10.78 -20.43 -3.76
N VAL A 336 -11.57 -21.49 -3.82
CA VAL A 336 -11.24 -22.73 -4.53
C VAL A 336 -12.24 -22.90 -5.67
N ILE A 337 -11.75 -22.96 -6.91
CA ILE A 337 -12.58 -23.09 -8.10
C ILE A 337 -12.44 -24.49 -8.66
N GLU A 338 -13.56 -25.17 -8.82
CA GLU A 338 -13.67 -26.51 -9.35
C GLU A 338 -14.59 -26.55 -10.57
N LYS A 339 -14.33 -27.49 -11.47
CA LYS A 339 -15.20 -27.79 -12.59
C LYS A 339 -16.48 -28.45 -12.07
N ASP A 340 -17.63 -28.06 -12.60
CA ASP A 340 -18.89 -28.76 -12.31
C ASP A 340 -19.02 -30.02 -13.19
N GLU A 341 -18.73 -31.14 -12.59
CA GLU A 341 -18.91 -32.44 -13.24
C GLU A 341 -20.32 -33.06 -13.03
N THR A 342 -21.20 -32.31 -12.32
CA THR A 342 -22.50 -32.85 -11.93
C THR A 342 -23.35 -33.22 -13.15
N ALA A 343 -23.30 -32.44 -14.22
CA ALA A 343 -24.07 -32.76 -15.45
C ALA A 343 -23.51 -33.98 -16.19
N ALA A 344 -22.16 -34.09 -16.24
CA ALA A 344 -21.51 -35.27 -16.84
C ALA A 344 -21.79 -36.55 -16.04
N GLN A 345 -21.66 -36.45 -14.72
CA GLN A 345 -21.97 -37.59 -13.82
C GLN A 345 -23.44 -37.99 -13.87
N GLN A 346 -24.36 -37.02 -13.92
CA GLN A 346 -25.80 -37.33 -14.09
C GLN A 346 -26.09 -37.95 -15.46
N PHE A 347 -25.42 -37.48 -16.52
CA PHE A 347 -25.56 -38.07 -17.84
C PHE A 347 -25.01 -39.50 -17.86
N GLU A 348 -23.82 -39.75 -17.33
CA GLU A 348 -23.25 -41.10 -17.20
C GLU A 348 -24.15 -42.05 -16.34
N ALA A 349 -24.67 -41.54 -15.23
CA ALA A 349 -25.60 -42.31 -14.40
C ALA A 349 -26.88 -42.65 -15.16
N ARG A 350 -27.45 -41.73 -15.93
CA ARG A 350 -28.63 -41.97 -16.79
C ARG A 350 -28.30 -42.96 -17.89
N VAL A 351 -27.15 -42.85 -18.55
CA VAL A 351 -26.69 -43.80 -19.58
C VAL A 351 -26.55 -45.20 -18.97
N THR A 352 -25.89 -45.30 -17.81
CA THR A 352 -25.70 -46.56 -17.12
C THR A 352 -27.03 -47.18 -16.68
N GLN A 353 -27.96 -46.38 -16.17
CA GLN A 353 -29.27 -46.82 -15.76
C GLN A 353 -30.11 -47.27 -16.97
N ALA A 354 -30.10 -46.50 -18.05
CA ALA A 354 -30.80 -46.87 -19.29
C ALA A 354 -30.25 -48.16 -19.90
N ALA A 355 -28.90 -48.31 -19.92
CA ALA A 355 -28.26 -49.52 -20.41
C ALA A 355 -28.65 -50.77 -19.59
N LYS A 356 -28.69 -50.67 -18.25
CA LYS A 356 -29.16 -51.75 -17.36
C LYS A 356 -30.62 -52.10 -17.60
N GLN A 357 -31.48 -51.10 -17.78
CA GLN A 357 -32.90 -51.34 -18.08
C GLN A 357 -33.07 -52.03 -19.42
N ILE A 358 -32.41 -51.59 -20.47
CA ILE A 358 -32.41 -52.21 -21.80
C ILE A 358 -31.90 -53.66 -21.73
N ALA A 359 -30.72 -53.86 -21.07
CA ALA A 359 -30.13 -55.19 -20.90
C ALA A 359 -31.08 -56.17 -20.22
N THR A 360 -31.74 -55.74 -19.13
CA THR A 360 -32.67 -56.57 -18.37
C THR A 360 -33.96 -56.86 -19.16
N THR A 361 -34.52 -55.84 -19.80
CA THR A 361 -35.82 -55.95 -20.50
C THR A 361 -35.70 -56.76 -21.81
N LEU A 362 -34.60 -56.61 -22.53
CA LEU A 362 -34.37 -57.29 -23.81
C LEU A 362 -33.56 -58.59 -23.67
N ALA A 363 -33.13 -58.94 -22.45
CA ALA A 363 -32.25 -60.09 -22.17
C ALA A 363 -30.97 -60.12 -23.02
N ILE A 364 -30.34 -58.94 -23.23
CA ILE A 364 -29.10 -58.77 -23.98
C ILE A 364 -27.94 -58.49 -23.03
N ASP A 365 -26.71 -58.68 -23.52
CA ASP A 365 -25.51 -58.35 -22.74
C ASP A 365 -25.34 -56.84 -22.49
N GLU A 366 -24.75 -56.47 -21.36
CA GLU A 366 -24.56 -55.08 -20.97
C GLU A 366 -23.68 -54.29 -21.98
N ALA A 367 -22.78 -54.95 -22.67
CA ALA A 367 -21.93 -54.33 -23.67
C ALA A 367 -22.76 -53.80 -24.87
N THR A 368 -23.66 -54.67 -25.39
CA THR A 368 -24.59 -54.31 -26.46
C THR A 368 -25.59 -53.24 -26.00
N ALA A 369 -26.12 -53.33 -24.78
CA ALA A 369 -26.99 -52.33 -24.24
C ALA A 369 -26.33 -50.97 -24.11
N ASN A 370 -25.05 -50.90 -23.65
CA ASN A 370 -24.28 -49.67 -23.59
C ASN A 370 -24.02 -49.08 -24.98
N GLN A 371 -23.78 -49.90 -26.01
CA GLN A 371 -23.63 -49.42 -27.39
C GLN A 371 -24.92 -48.82 -27.92
N LEU A 372 -26.08 -49.45 -27.64
CA LEU A 372 -27.39 -48.92 -28.00
C LEU A 372 -27.68 -47.57 -27.39
N VAL A 373 -27.41 -47.39 -26.07
CA VAL A 373 -27.58 -46.11 -25.39
C VAL A 373 -26.63 -45.04 -25.92
N LYS A 374 -25.38 -45.38 -26.20
CA LYS A 374 -24.41 -44.48 -26.88
C LYS A 374 -24.81 -44.13 -28.31
N GLY A 375 -25.47 -45.05 -29.00
CA GLY A 375 -26.07 -44.84 -30.33
C GLY A 375 -27.35 -44.01 -30.31
N GLY A 376 -27.81 -43.56 -29.13
CA GLY A 376 -28.97 -42.65 -28.97
C GLY A 376 -30.27 -43.33 -28.53
N PHE A 377 -30.28 -44.65 -28.35
CA PHE A 377 -31.49 -45.41 -27.92
C PHE A 377 -31.54 -45.44 -26.39
N LEU A 378 -32.26 -44.49 -25.78
CA LEU A 378 -32.31 -44.32 -24.31
C LEU A 378 -33.36 -45.20 -23.62
N GLY A 379 -34.18 -45.94 -24.39
CA GLY A 379 -35.24 -46.82 -23.87
C GLY A 379 -35.72 -47.84 -24.91
N VAL A 380 -36.50 -48.82 -24.46
CA VAL A 380 -37.07 -49.85 -25.31
C VAL A 380 -38.03 -49.26 -26.35
N GLU A 381 -38.72 -48.18 -26.03
CA GLU A 381 -39.63 -47.47 -26.89
C GLU A 381 -38.93 -46.95 -28.16
N SER A 382 -37.76 -46.31 -28.00
CA SER A 382 -36.97 -45.78 -29.14
C SER A 382 -36.47 -46.89 -30.07
N LEU A 383 -36.29 -48.12 -29.57
CA LEU A 383 -35.91 -49.27 -30.38
C LEU A 383 -37.10 -49.87 -31.14
N CYS A 384 -38.32 -49.62 -30.72
CA CYS A 384 -39.54 -50.10 -31.41
C CYS A 384 -39.91 -49.21 -32.61
N GLU A 385 -39.54 -47.92 -32.55
CA GLU A 385 -39.96 -46.89 -33.53
C GLU A 385 -38.99 -46.84 -34.75
N VAL A 386 -37.83 -47.46 -34.69
CA VAL A 386 -36.81 -47.41 -35.76
C VAL A 386 -36.74 -48.71 -36.52
N ASP A 387 -36.23 -48.65 -37.75
CA ASP A 387 -35.96 -49.87 -38.54
C ASP A 387 -34.70 -50.61 -38.03
N PRO A 388 -34.63 -51.94 -38.12
CA PRO A 388 -33.40 -52.69 -37.77
C PRO A 388 -32.15 -52.19 -38.45
N GLN A 389 -32.25 -51.60 -39.64
CA GLN A 389 -31.14 -51.01 -40.35
C GLN A 389 -30.57 -49.78 -39.64
N ASP A 390 -31.41 -48.95 -39.05
CA ASP A 390 -30.97 -47.75 -38.25
C ASP A 390 -30.17 -48.17 -37.01
N ILE A 391 -30.50 -49.32 -36.42
CA ILE A 391 -29.74 -49.89 -35.30
C ILE A 391 -28.38 -50.37 -35.78
N VAL A 392 -28.30 -51.00 -36.95
CA VAL A 392 -27.03 -51.41 -37.57
C VAL A 392 -26.14 -50.18 -37.81
N ASP A 393 -26.70 -49.15 -38.43
CA ASP A 393 -25.95 -47.93 -38.77
C ASP A 393 -25.47 -47.16 -37.50
N ALA A 394 -26.23 -47.20 -36.43
CA ALA A 394 -25.92 -46.52 -35.16
C ALA A 394 -24.83 -47.20 -34.32
N ILE A 395 -24.81 -48.53 -34.29
CA ILE A 395 -23.90 -49.26 -33.36
C ILE A 395 -23.00 -50.29 -34.05
N GLY A 396 -23.13 -50.50 -35.37
CA GLY A 396 -22.23 -51.35 -36.17
C GLY A 396 -22.39 -52.86 -35.91
N ILE A 397 -23.59 -53.37 -35.57
CA ILE A 397 -23.85 -54.78 -35.38
C ILE A 397 -24.44 -55.43 -36.68
N GLU A 398 -24.43 -56.75 -36.74
CA GLU A 398 -25.04 -57.47 -37.85
C GLU A 398 -26.57 -57.29 -37.91
N LEU A 399 -27.17 -57.28 -39.12
CA LEU A 399 -28.60 -57.06 -39.34
C LEU A 399 -29.46 -58.11 -38.62
N ASP A 400 -29.01 -59.37 -38.60
CA ASP A 400 -29.74 -60.43 -37.90
C ASP A 400 -29.82 -60.14 -36.39
N ARG A 401 -28.75 -59.61 -35.77
CA ARG A 401 -28.73 -59.22 -34.35
C ARG A 401 -29.59 -57.99 -34.11
N ALA A 402 -29.57 -57.00 -34.97
CA ALA A 402 -30.43 -55.83 -34.91
C ALA A 402 -31.92 -56.19 -35.01
N THR A 403 -32.27 -57.11 -35.90
CA THR A 403 -33.62 -57.64 -36.06
C THR A 403 -34.10 -58.38 -34.80
N GLN A 404 -33.23 -59.20 -34.16
CA GLN A 404 -33.54 -59.82 -32.87
C GLN A 404 -33.83 -58.83 -31.76
N ILE A 405 -32.98 -57.79 -31.65
CA ILE A 405 -33.15 -56.70 -30.64
C ILE A 405 -34.46 -55.93 -30.88
N HIS A 406 -34.76 -55.57 -32.11
CA HIS A 406 -35.98 -54.90 -32.48
C HIS A 406 -37.25 -55.76 -32.19
N THR A 407 -37.20 -57.05 -32.48
CA THR A 407 -38.31 -57.96 -32.20
C THR A 407 -38.48 -58.16 -30.72
N ALA A 408 -37.41 -58.31 -29.94
CA ALA A 408 -37.45 -58.36 -28.48
C ALA A 408 -38.04 -57.08 -27.86
N ALA A 409 -37.68 -55.90 -28.41
CA ALA A 409 -38.23 -54.61 -27.99
C ALA A 409 -39.74 -54.52 -28.21
N LYS A 410 -40.24 -54.94 -29.37
CA LYS A 410 -41.68 -55.00 -29.68
C LYS A 410 -42.43 -55.96 -28.78
N THR A 411 -41.82 -57.11 -28.50
CA THR A 411 -42.44 -58.16 -27.61
C THR A 411 -42.54 -57.65 -26.16
N ALA A 412 -41.45 -56.97 -25.67
CA ALA A 412 -41.40 -56.35 -24.34
C ALA A 412 -42.46 -55.23 -24.17
N MET A 413 -42.65 -54.41 -25.18
CA MET A 413 -43.67 -53.36 -25.19
C MET A 413 -45.09 -53.93 -25.23
N ALA A 414 -45.31 -54.98 -25.99
CA ALA A 414 -46.65 -55.70 -26.05
C ALA A 414 -47.01 -56.42 -24.71
N SER A 415 -46.00 -56.79 -23.94
CA SER A 415 -46.18 -57.42 -22.60
C SER A 415 -46.40 -56.42 -21.48
N ALA A 416 -46.09 -55.12 -21.69
CA ALA A 416 -46.23 -54.06 -20.69
C ALA A 416 -47.57 -53.29 -20.84
N GLN A 417 -48.33 -53.50 -21.91
CA GLN A 417 -49.70 -53.03 -22.10
C GLN A 417 -50.68 -54.08 -21.58
#